data_0bb039985a9a4a3a02995f4930b6f79b
#
_entry.id   0bb039985a9a4a3a02995f4930b6f79b
#
_cell.length_a   1.000
_cell.length_b   1.000
_cell.length_c   1.000
_cell.angle_alpha   90.00
_cell.angle_beta   90.00
_cell.angle_gamma   90.00
#
_symmetry.space_group_name_H-M   'P 1'
#
loop_
_entity.id
_entity.type
_entity.pdbx_description
1 polymer ?
#
loop_
_entity_poly.entity_id
_entity_poly.type
_entity_poly.pdbx_seq_one_letter_code
_entity_poly.pdbx_strand_id
1 'polypeptide(L)'
;MHFTRLTVGSALVAAAFTAQAQTLEVSVIQGDNEPVKYHIPVSDHREHIDLRESHNYPVAFVDPATKREICREGVYQTGLLLTLRPIDRTKETELPLEVVGQISKLDALKDGKALACGTNQNPILSNKPFSDTLQLIPGRPKILVIDNAVTVIVSLK
;
A
#
# COMPACT_ATOMS: atom_id res chain seq x y z
N MET A 1 57.09 49.25 29.83
CA MET A 1 56.75 47.81 29.80
C MET A 1 55.26 47.68 29.44
N HIS A 2 54.98 47.33 28.18
CA HIS A 2 53.60 47.12 27.69
C HIS A 2 53.36 45.62 27.51
N PHE A 3 52.42 45.09 28.28
CA PHE A 3 51.96 43.70 28.13
C PHE A 3 50.76 43.64 27.16
N THR A 4 51.00 43.07 26.01
CA THR A 4 49.97 42.79 25.01
C THR A 4 49.32 41.45 25.38
N ARG A 5 48.01 41.45 25.73
CA ARG A 5 47.22 40.23 25.96
C ARG A 5 46.70 39.71 24.61
N LEU A 6 47.15 38.50 24.20
CA LEU A 6 46.57 37.76 23.07
C LEU A 6 45.32 37.02 23.58
N THR A 7 44.17 37.39 23.06
CA THR A 7 42.91 36.65 23.24
C THR A 7 42.80 35.62 22.13
N VAL A 8 42.91 34.33 22.47
CA VAL A 8 42.66 33.18 21.54
C VAL A 8 41.15 32.96 21.52
N GLY A 9 40.49 33.30 20.41
CA GLY A 9 39.08 32.99 20.18
C GLY A 9 38.93 31.55 19.68
N SER A 10 38.35 30.68 20.50
CA SER A 10 37.97 29.34 20.12
C SER A 10 36.67 29.40 19.28
N ALA A 11 36.77 29.16 17.99
CA ALA A 11 35.63 28.98 17.10
C ALA A 11 35.05 27.54 17.32
N LEU A 12 33.89 27.46 17.95
CA LEU A 12 33.10 26.25 18.03
C LEU A 12 32.42 26.03 16.66
N VAL A 13 32.92 25.08 15.88
CA VAL A 13 32.23 24.57 14.67
C VAL A 13 31.14 23.62 15.13
N ALA A 14 29.89 24.08 15.16
CA ALA A 14 28.72 23.24 15.36
C ALA A 14 28.48 22.44 14.06
N ALA A 15 28.89 21.17 14.04
CA ALA A 15 28.51 20.24 12.99
C ALA A 15 27.02 19.96 13.12
N ALA A 16 26.21 20.57 12.26
CA ALA A 16 24.80 20.23 12.12
C ALA A 16 24.69 18.84 11.46
N PHE A 17 24.44 17.82 12.26
CA PHE A 17 24.05 16.51 11.76
C PHE A 17 22.64 16.66 11.19
N THR A 18 22.51 16.76 9.88
CA THR A 18 21.24 16.60 9.20
C THR A 18 20.85 15.13 9.31
N ALA A 19 19.91 14.80 10.19
CA ALA A 19 19.28 13.49 10.20
C ALA A 19 18.60 13.31 8.83
N GLN A 20 19.19 12.51 7.98
CA GLN A 20 18.56 12.15 6.70
C GLN A 20 17.33 11.29 7.02
N ALA A 21 16.14 11.80 6.69
CA ALA A 21 14.92 11.04 6.84
C ALA A 21 15.00 9.81 5.91
N GLN A 22 14.91 8.62 6.50
CA GLN A 22 14.87 7.38 5.73
C GLN A 22 13.60 7.33 4.88
N THR A 23 13.71 6.77 3.68
CA THR A 23 12.59 6.63 2.73
C THR A 23 12.47 5.17 2.28
N LEU A 24 11.24 4.66 2.28
CA LEU A 24 10.90 3.40 1.63
C LEU A 24 10.64 3.66 0.15
N GLU A 25 11.34 2.94 -0.69
CA GLU A 25 11.01 2.83 -2.12
C GLU A 25 10.28 1.51 -2.32
N VAL A 26 9.01 1.58 -2.68
CA VAL A 26 8.13 0.43 -2.88
C VAL A 26 7.76 0.33 -4.35
N SER A 27 8.04 -0.81 -4.97
CA SER A 27 7.65 -1.10 -6.35
C SER A 27 6.70 -2.28 -6.36
N VAL A 28 5.52 -2.11 -6.93
CA VAL A 28 4.48 -3.14 -7.05
C VAL A 28 4.28 -3.50 -8.51
N ILE A 29 4.39 -4.78 -8.82
CA ILE A 29 4.19 -5.36 -10.15
C ILE A 29 3.00 -6.31 -10.06
N GLN A 30 1.96 -6.08 -10.87
CA GLN A 30 0.78 -6.95 -10.96
C GLN A 30 0.75 -7.62 -12.34
N GLY A 31 0.95 -8.95 -12.37
CA GLY A 31 1.05 -9.71 -13.61
C GLY A 31 2.15 -9.17 -14.52
N ASP A 32 1.80 -8.90 -15.79
CA ASP A 32 2.72 -8.38 -16.81
C ASP A 32 2.70 -6.84 -16.91
N ASN A 33 2.05 -6.15 -15.95
CA ASN A 33 1.96 -4.70 -15.96
C ASN A 33 3.29 -4.04 -15.59
N GLU A 34 3.45 -2.76 -15.99
CA GLU A 34 4.59 -1.96 -15.57
C GLU A 34 4.59 -1.74 -14.05
N PRO A 35 5.77 -1.69 -13.41
CA PRO A 35 5.88 -1.44 -11.97
C PRO A 35 5.33 -0.07 -11.56
N VAL A 36 4.43 -0.06 -10.58
CA VAL A 36 4.00 1.17 -9.91
C VAL A 36 4.95 1.43 -8.74
N LYS A 37 5.53 2.64 -8.68
CA LYS A 37 6.55 3.01 -7.68
C LYS A 37 6.03 4.06 -6.71
N TYR A 38 6.35 3.87 -5.43
CA TYR A 38 6.03 4.77 -4.34
C TYR A 38 7.31 5.15 -3.57
N HIS A 39 7.39 6.41 -3.16
CA HIS A 39 8.42 6.92 -2.25
C HIS A 39 7.73 7.36 -0.97
N ILE A 40 7.94 6.62 0.11
CA ILE A 40 7.21 6.77 1.36
C ILE A 40 8.21 7.15 2.46
N PRO A 41 8.11 8.33 3.08
CA PRO A 41 8.93 8.65 4.24
C PRO A 41 8.70 7.64 5.37
N VAL A 42 9.78 7.16 6.00
CA VAL A 42 9.66 6.27 7.15
C VAL A 42 9.08 7.04 8.32
N SER A 43 7.87 6.68 8.73
CA SER A 43 7.14 7.30 9.83
C SER A 43 6.62 6.22 10.80
N ASP A 44 6.03 6.62 11.92
CA ASP A 44 5.36 5.68 12.86
C ASP A 44 3.94 5.34 12.41
N HIS A 45 3.49 5.93 11.30
CA HIS A 45 2.16 5.70 10.77
C HIS A 45 2.13 4.49 9.82
N ARG A 46 0.94 3.95 9.66
CA ARG A 46 0.65 2.95 8.64
C ARG A 46 0.46 3.65 7.31
N GLU A 47 1.13 3.15 6.30
CA GLU A 47 0.98 3.63 4.93
C GLU A 47 0.14 2.64 4.14
N HIS A 48 -0.81 3.15 3.37
CA HIS A 48 -1.72 2.35 2.59
C HIS A 48 -1.50 2.58 1.10
N ILE A 49 -1.32 1.48 0.37
CA ILE A 49 -1.25 1.46 -1.09
C ILE A 49 -2.49 0.71 -1.58
N ASP A 50 -3.39 1.41 -2.25
CA ASP A 50 -4.61 0.83 -2.83
C ASP A 50 -4.47 0.80 -4.36
N LEU A 51 -4.31 -0.40 -4.90
CA LEU A 51 -4.21 -0.70 -6.33
C LEU A 51 -5.40 -1.55 -6.78
N ARG A 52 -6.57 -1.31 -6.19
CA ARG A 52 -7.79 -1.98 -6.59
C ARG A 52 -8.49 -1.18 -7.69
N GLU A 53 -9.03 -1.91 -8.63
CA GLU A 53 -9.87 -1.39 -9.70
C GLU A 53 -11.35 -1.59 -9.37
N SER A 54 -12.17 -0.58 -9.65
CA SER A 54 -13.61 -0.63 -9.45
C SER A 54 -14.29 -1.06 -10.75
N HIS A 55 -15.23 -2.02 -10.64
CA HIS A 55 -15.98 -2.57 -11.75
C HIS A 55 -17.47 -2.44 -11.47
N ASN A 56 -18.22 -1.99 -12.45
CA ASN A 56 -19.68 -1.87 -12.36
C ASN A 56 -20.36 -3.17 -12.77
N TYR A 57 -21.50 -3.47 -12.14
CA TYR A 57 -22.35 -4.58 -12.53
C TYR A 57 -23.82 -4.21 -12.34
N PRO A 58 -24.75 -4.78 -13.14
CA PRO A 58 -26.18 -4.50 -13.02
C PRO A 58 -26.78 -5.20 -11.78
N VAL A 59 -27.53 -4.44 -11.00
CA VAL A 59 -28.34 -4.93 -9.87
C VAL A 59 -29.80 -4.67 -10.19
N ALA A 60 -30.57 -5.76 -10.29
CA ALA A 60 -32.00 -5.68 -10.53
C ALA A 60 -32.79 -6.48 -9.50
N PHE A 61 -33.74 -5.84 -8.82
CA PHE A 61 -34.58 -6.50 -7.81
C PHE A 61 -35.96 -5.87 -7.75
N VAL A 62 -36.91 -6.61 -7.16
CA VAL A 62 -38.23 -6.10 -6.87
C VAL A 62 -38.25 -5.57 -5.44
N ASP A 63 -38.59 -4.32 -5.27
CA ASP A 63 -38.77 -3.72 -3.93
C ASP A 63 -39.92 -4.43 -3.20
N PRO A 64 -39.69 -5.03 -2.03
CA PRO A 64 -40.71 -5.77 -1.32
C PRO A 64 -41.87 -4.89 -0.83
N ALA A 65 -41.65 -3.62 -0.57
CA ALA A 65 -42.65 -2.69 -0.06
C ALA A 65 -43.54 -2.13 -1.19
N THR A 66 -42.94 -1.68 -2.29
CA THR A 66 -43.62 -1.00 -3.39
C THR A 66 -43.98 -1.93 -4.54
N LYS A 67 -43.44 -3.16 -4.57
CA LYS A 67 -43.58 -4.14 -5.67
C LYS A 67 -43.06 -3.64 -7.01
N ARG A 68 -42.28 -2.57 -7.02
CA ARG A 68 -41.69 -2.01 -8.24
C ARG A 68 -40.35 -2.64 -8.52
N GLU A 69 -40.04 -2.81 -9.78
CA GLU A 69 -38.71 -3.22 -10.24
C GLU A 69 -37.75 -2.04 -10.12
N ILE A 70 -36.61 -2.29 -9.54
CA ILE A 70 -35.51 -1.33 -9.37
C ILE A 70 -34.30 -1.90 -10.05
N CYS A 71 -33.72 -1.11 -10.97
CA CYS A 71 -32.43 -1.39 -11.59
C CYS A 71 -31.46 -0.27 -11.24
N ARG A 72 -30.27 -0.66 -10.82
CA ARG A 72 -29.17 0.25 -10.47
C ARG A 72 -27.83 -0.42 -10.78
N GLU A 73 -26.77 0.38 -10.74
CA GLU A 73 -25.41 -0.15 -10.77
C GLU A 73 -24.95 -0.49 -9.35
N GLY A 74 -24.31 -1.64 -9.23
CA GLY A 74 -23.48 -2.03 -8.10
C GLY A 74 -22.02 -1.87 -8.48
N VAL A 75 -21.14 -1.87 -7.48
CA VAL A 75 -19.69 -1.77 -7.68
C VAL A 75 -19.00 -2.86 -6.87
N TYR A 76 -18.02 -3.54 -7.49
CA TYR A 76 -17.07 -4.40 -6.78
C TYR A 76 -15.65 -3.96 -7.11
N GLN A 77 -14.69 -4.37 -6.28
CA GLN A 77 -13.28 -4.02 -6.47
C GLN A 77 -12.42 -5.27 -6.54
N THR A 78 -11.46 -5.28 -7.47
CA THR A 78 -10.43 -6.31 -7.62
C THR A 78 -9.05 -5.68 -7.59
N GLY A 79 -8.04 -6.44 -7.19
CA GLY A 79 -6.65 -5.96 -7.12
C GLY A 79 -6.07 -6.03 -5.72
N LEU A 80 -5.02 -5.25 -5.47
CA LEU A 80 -4.21 -5.27 -4.26
C LEU A 80 -4.55 -4.10 -3.34
N LEU A 81 -4.77 -4.42 -2.07
CA LEU A 81 -4.69 -3.48 -0.96
C LEU A 81 -3.49 -3.86 -0.08
N LEU A 82 -2.56 -2.94 0.13
CA LEU A 82 -1.33 -3.16 0.88
C LEU A 82 -1.20 -2.13 2.00
N THR A 83 -0.79 -2.59 3.18
CA THR A 83 -0.46 -1.75 4.33
C THR A 83 0.96 -2.04 4.77
N LEU A 84 1.74 -1.00 4.93
CA LEU A 84 3.13 -1.02 5.38
C LEU A 84 3.21 -0.34 6.74
N ARG A 85 3.87 -0.97 7.72
CA ARG A 85 4.07 -0.40 9.05
C ARG A 85 5.47 -0.72 9.57
N PRO A 86 6.32 0.28 9.81
CA PRO A 86 7.55 0.09 10.57
C PRO A 86 7.23 -0.40 11.99
N ILE A 87 7.90 -1.45 12.47
CA ILE A 87 7.64 -2.04 13.80
C ILE A 87 8.58 -1.42 14.83
N ASP A 88 9.86 -1.27 14.49
CA ASP A 88 10.88 -0.75 15.38
C ASP A 88 11.87 0.12 14.59
N ARG A 89 12.10 1.33 15.04
CA ARG A 89 13.00 2.31 14.42
C ARG A 89 14.24 2.61 15.27
N THR A 90 14.45 1.85 16.34
CA THR A 90 15.56 2.09 17.27
C THR A 90 16.91 1.70 16.68
N LYS A 91 16.94 0.86 15.64
CA LYS A 91 18.14 0.43 14.95
C LYS A 91 18.35 1.20 13.65
N GLU A 92 19.45 1.93 13.54
CA GLU A 92 19.81 2.67 12.32
C GLU A 92 20.16 1.76 11.13
N THR A 93 20.58 0.53 11.41
CA THR A 93 21.09 -0.42 10.40
C THR A 93 20.04 -1.34 9.81
N GLU A 94 18.88 -1.48 10.47
CA GLU A 94 17.82 -2.41 10.09
C GLU A 94 16.46 -1.81 10.42
N LEU A 95 15.51 -1.95 9.52
CA LEU A 95 14.12 -1.55 9.73
C LEU A 95 13.21 -2.78 9.57
N PRO A 96 12.67 -3.34 10.66
CA PRO A 96 11.62 -4.33 10.55
C PRO A 96 10.32 -3.67 10.08
N LEU A 97 9.82 -4.15 8.94
CA LEU A 97 8.61 -3.65 8.28
C LEU A 97 7.54 -4.74 8.25
N GLU A 98 6.43 -4.48 8.89
CA GLU A 98 5.24 -5.31 8.74
C GLU A 98 4.56 -4.96 7.41
N VAL A 99 4.24 -5.99 6.65
CA VAL A 99 3.56 -5.90 5.35
C VAL A 99 2.29 -6.74 5.45
N VAL A 100 1.14 -6.08 5.46
CA VAL A 100 -0.17 -6.74 5.54
C VAL A 100 -0.99 -6.30 4.34
N GLY A 101 -1.76 -7.23 3.77
CA GLY A 101 -2.59 -6.86 2.63
C GLY A 101 -3.59 -7.93 2.26
N GLN A 102 -4.29 -7.66 1.15
CA GLN A 102 -5.29 -8.53 0.58
C GLN A 102 -5.28 -8.40 -0.94
N ILE A 103 -5.35 -9.53 -1.63
CA ILE A 103 -5.65 -9.58 -3.06
C ILE A 103 -7.10 -10.00 -3.23
N SER A 104 -7.86 -9.18 -3.97
CA SER A 104 -9.25 -9.48 -4.35
C SER A 104 -9.32 -9.83 -5.82
N LYS A 105 -9.96 -10.94 -6.17
CA LYS A 105 -10.15 -11.41 -7.55
C LYS A 105 -11.63 -11.70 -7.79
N LEU A 106 -12.09 -11.44 -9.02
CA LEU A 106 -13.41 -11.90 -9.47
C LEU A 106 -13.30 -13.35 -9.91
N ASP A 107 -14.00 -14.26 -9.24
CA ASP A 107 -14.07 -15.66 -9.60
C ASP A 107 -15.17 -15.90 -10.63
N ALA A 108 -16.31 -15.24 -10.47
CA ALA A 108 -17.42 -15.34 -11.42
C ALA A 108 -18.35 -14.13 -11.31
N LEU A 109 -19.04 -13.83 -12.40
CA LEU A 109 -20.20 -12.93 -12.43
C LEU A 109 -21.41 -13.78 -12.79
N LYS A 110 -22.25 -14.10 -11.79
CA LYS A 110 -23.40 -15.00 -11.96
C LYS A 110 -24.65 -14.18 -12.27
N ASP A 111 -25.32 -14.55 -13.33
CA ASP A 111 -26.64 -14.00 -13.65
C ASP A 111 -27.67 -14.50 -12.62
N GLY A 112 -28.48 -13.57 -12.13
CA GLY A 112 -29.60 -13.83 -11.26
C GLY A 112 -30.92 -13.72 -12.03
N LYS A 113 -31.94 -13.17 -11.34
CA LYS A 113 -33.28 -13.00 -11.94
C LYS A 113 -33.25 -11.91 -13.02
N ALA A 114 -33.83 -12.23 -14.18
CA ALA A 114 -34.11 -11.24 -15.19
C ALA A 114 -35.44 -10.52 -14.87
N LEU A 115 -35.40 -9.19 -14.93
CA LEU A 115 -36.55 -8.29 -14.77
C LEU A 115 -36.73 -7.47 -16.05
N ALA A 116 -37.86 -6.75 -16.18
CA ALA A 116 -38.09 -5.95 -17.36
C ALA A 116 -37.05 -4.83 -17.57
N CYS A 117 -36.50 -4.29 -16.47
CA CYS A 117 -35.47 -3.27 -16.52
C CYS A 117 -34.03 -3.79 -16.64
N GLY A 118 -33.79 -5.12 -16.56
CA GLY A 118 -32.47 -5.72 -16.70
C GLY A 118 -32.28 -7.01 -15.91
N THR A 119 -31.11 -7.63 -16.10
CA THR A 119 -30.74 -8.86 -15.38
C THR A 119 -29.90 -8.51 -14.16
N ASN A 120 -30.27 -9.04 -12.99
CA ASN A 120 -29.42 -8.95 -11.81
C ASN A 120 -28.16 -9.77 -12.01
N GLN A 121 -27.01 -9.22 -11.65
CA GLN A 121 -25.75 -9.96 -11.60
C GLN A 121 -25.21 -10.00 -10.19
N ASN A 122 -24.50 -11.07 -9.84
CA ASN A 122 -23.90 -11.28 -8.53
C ASN A 122 -22.41 -11.59 -8.72
N PRO A 123 -21.52 -10.64 -8.38
CA PRO A 123 -20.08 -10.90 -8.41
C PRO A 123 -19.70 -11.85 -7.26
N ILE A 124 -18.98 -12.90 -7.57
CA ILE A 124 -18.36 -13.79 -6.60
C ILE A 124 -16.88 -13.43 -6.53
N LEU A 125 -16.46 -12.95 -5.38
CA LEU A 125 -15.09 -12.51 -5.15
C LEU A 125 -14.37 -13.47 -4.22
N SER A 126 -13.13 -13.78 -4.54
CA SER A 126 -12.18 -14.38 -3.60
C SER A 126 -11.26 -13.30 -3.06
N ASN A 127 -11.07 -13.33 -1.75
CA ASN A 127 -10.18 -12.42 -1.02
C ASN A 127 -9.11 -13.25 -0.34
N LYS A 128 -7.85 -13.03 -0.72
CA LYS A 128 -6.69 -13.70 -0.14
C LYS A 128 -5.89 -12.72 0.72
N PRO A 129 -6.04 -12.77 2.05
CA PRO A 129 -5.21 -11.98 2.95
C PRO A 129 -3.80 -12.56 3.01
N PHE A 130 -2.82 -11.69 3.27
CA PHE A 130 -1.44 -12.07 3.54
C PHE A 130 -0.84 -11.16 4.60
N SER A 131 0.18 -11.65 5.29
CA SER A 131 0.95 -10.90 6.27
C SER A 131 2.37 -11.43 6.28
N ASP A 132 3.35 -10.51 6.29
CA ASP A 132 4.77 -10.85 6.38
C ASP A 132 5.52 -9.77 7.15
N THR A 133 6.74 -10.09 7.60
CA THR A 133 7.65 -9.13 8.23
C THR A 133 8.99 -9.15 7.51
N LEU A 134 9.34 -8.01 6.88
CA LEU A 134 10.57 -7.84 6.15
C LEU A 134 11.62 -7.16 7.03
N GLN A 135 12.84 -7.72 7.08
CA GLN A 135 14.00 -7.03 7.65
C GLN A 135 14.67 -6.22 6.55
N LEU A 136 14.47 -4.91 6.55
CA LEU A 136 15.05 -4.01 5.55
C LEU A 136 16.41 -3.53 6.02
N ILE A 137 17.40 -3.63 5.14
CA ILE A 137 18.74 -3.10 5.32
C ILE A 137 18.96 -2.05 4.24
N PRO A 138 19.50 -0.85 4.57
CA PRO A 138 19.77 0.17 3.57
C PRO A 138 20.53 -0.36 2.36
N GLY A 139 20.06 -0.03 1.16
CA GLY A 139 20.66 -0.47 -0.10
C GLY A 139 20.42 -1.93 -0.49
N ARG A 140 19.68 -2.72 0.30
CA ARG A 140 19.35 -4.12 -0.01
C ARG A 140 17.83 -4.29 -0.19
N PRO A 141 17.34 -4.41 -1.43
CA PRO A 141 15.92 -4.62 -1.67
C PRO A 141 15.45 -5.98 -1.15
N LYS A 142 14.23 -6.04 -0.66
CA LYS A 142 13.50 -7.26 -0.33
C LYS A 142 12.37 -7.46 -1.32
N ILE A 143 12.16 -8.70 -1.73
CA ILE A 143 11.15 -9.10 -2.70
C ILE A 143 10.14 -10.01 -1.99
N LEU A 144 8.87 -9.64 -2.08
CA LEU A 144 7.75 -10.43 -1.62
C LEU A 144 6.88 -10.80 -2.83
N VAL A 145 6.73 -12.10 -3.07
CA VAL A 145 5.85 -12.62 -4.13
C VAL A 145 4.56 -13.12 -3.50
N ILE A 146 3.43 -12.56 -3.92
CA ILE A 146 2.13 -12.83 -3.36
C ILE A 146 1.27 -13.53 -4.43
N ASP A 147 0.80 -14.74 -4.11
CA ASP A 147 -0.11 -15.55 -4.95
C ASP A 147 0.39 -15.72 -6.41
N ASN A 148 1.71 -15.70 -6.64
CA ASN A 148 2.37 -15.75 -7.95
C ASN A 148 1.87 -14.70 -8.97
N ALA A 149 1.08 -13.73 -8.53
CA ALA A 149 0.46 -12.73 -9.41
C ALA A 149 0.93 -11.30 -9.08
N VAL A 150 1.42 -11.07 -7.87
CA VAL A 150 1.88 -9.76 -7.42
C VAL A 150 3.28 -9.87 -6.84
N THR A 151 4.18 -9.02 -7.31
CA THR A 151 5.53 -8.88 -6.74
C THR A 151 5.65 -7.51 -6.11
N VAL A 152 6.01 -7.47 -4.83
CA VAL A 152 6.30 -6.24 -4.09
C VAL A 152 7.79 -6.20 -3.79
N ILE A 153 8.46 -5.16 -4.24
CA ILE A 153 9.89 -4.91 -3.98
C ILE A 153 9.97 -3.71 -3.06
N VAL A 154 10.61 -3.89 -1.90
CA VAL A 154 10.77 -2.83 -0.92
C VAL A 154 12.26 -2.61 -0.67
N SER A 155 12.70 -1.36 -0.76
CA SER A 155 14.06 -0.95 -0.39
C SER A 155 14.05 0.25 0.55
N LEU A 156 15.01 0.27 1.47
CA LEU A 156 15.28 1.37 2.39
C LEU A 156 16.40 2.23 1.82
N LYS A 157 16.15 3.54 1.69
CA LYS A 157 17.08 4.56 1.20
C LYS A 157 17.46 5.52 2.31
#